data_e44e916e43aa87036cc8d4fe8b4673a2
#
_entry.id   e44e916e43aa87036cc8d4fe8b4673a2
#
_cell.length_a   1.000
_cell.length_b   1.000
_cell.length_c   1.000
_cell.angle_alpha   90.00
_cell.angle_beta   90.00
_cell.angle_gamma   90.00
#
_symmetry.space_group_name_H-M   'P 1'
#
loop_
_entity.id
_entity.type
_entity.pdbx_description
1 polymer ?
#
loop_
_entity_poly.entity_id
_entity_poly.type
_entity_poly.pdbx_seq_one_letter_code
_entity_poly.pdbx_strand_id
1 'polypeptide(L)'
;MAEQNTTEQFDNDEISLKELILKIKEWYQFLLTQWKLIILMGVIGGVIGFTYAYFQKPTYKATLTFAMEEEKSGGGGLSGALGLASSLGIDLGSSAGGAFAGSNLIELMKSRKLVEKTLLSPITVNGKTQSLADYYLEFNEVKKGWDEKPLLKGVNFPIDADREKFNLQQDSILKGISTGLVKTDVVVSQKDKKISILSIEVNSTNEKFAKTFCETLAFETSEYYVEIKSKKARMNVEILQKQTDSIRAELNSAITGVATAADNVFNLNMAMNVKRTPGARRQVDVQANTAMLTSLVTNLEMSKMA
;
A
#
# COMPACT_ATOMS: atom_id res chain seq x y z
N MET A 1 84.03 -38.04 -0.53
CA MET A 1 82.55 -37.87 -0.65
C MET A 1 82.13 -37.26 0.68
N ALA A 2 81.91 -35.97 0.69
CA ALA A 2 81.47 -35.23 1.86
C ALA A 2 80.01 -34.82 1.63
N GLU A 3 79.14 -35.37 2.45
CA GLU A 3 77.75 -34.96 2.50
C GLU A 3 77.68 -33.62 3.20
N GLN A 4 77.19 -32.61 2.46
CA GLN A 4 76.81 -31.32 3.01
C GLN A 4 75.35 -31.45 3.57
N ASN A 5 75.25 -31.42 4.87
CA ASN A 5 74.01 -31.32 5.59
C ASN A 5 73.61 -29.85 5.57
N THR A 6 72.68 -29.48 4.71
CA THR A 6 72.02 -28.17 4.71
C THR A 6 70.88 -28.19 5.73
N THR A 7 71.21 -27.71 6.92
CA THR A 7 70.12 -27.39 7.93
C THR A 7 69.32 -26.17 7.46
N GLU A 8 68.15 -26.38 6.98
CA GLU A 8 67.13 -25.31 6.81
C GLU A 8 66.76 -24.73 8.20
N GLN A 9 67.28 -23.53 8.42
CA GLN A 9 66.97 -22.75 9.59
C GLN A 9 65.55 -22.19 9.39
N PHE A 10 64.51 -22.83 9.99
CA PHE A 10 63.19 -22.25 10.12
C PHE A 10 63.30 -21.02 11.02
N ASP A 11 63.21 -19.85 10.42
CA ASP A 11 63.11 -18.57 11.08
C ASP A 11 61.76 -18.56 11.81
N ASN A 12 61.80 -18.82 13.12
CA ASN A 12 60.66 -18.73 13.98
C ASN A 12 60.34 -17.25 14.14
N ASP A 13 59.40 -16.73 13.34
CA ASP A 13 58.79 -15.41 13.46
C ASP A 13 57.88 -15.29 14.71
N GLU A 14 58.33 -15.85 15.83
CA GLU A 14 57.68 -15.60 17.12
C GLU A 14 58.14 -14.23 17.64
N ILE A 15 57.35 -13.19 17.32
CA ILE A 15 57.59 -11.86 17.85
C ILE A 15 57.55 -11.93 19.37
N SER A 16 58.73 -11.81 20.00
CA SER A 16 58.84 -11.79 21.47
C SER A 16 57.99 -10.62 22.04
N LEU A 17 57.25 -10.88 23.12
CA LEU A 17 56.47 -9.86 23.82
C LEU A 17 57.30 -8.60 24.12
N LYS A 18 58.56 -8.75 24.35
CA LYS A 18 59.52 -7.68 24.57
C LYS A 18 59.76 -6.84 23.31
N GLU A 19 59.89 -7.48 22.13
CA GLU A 19 60.01 -6.77 20.83
C GLU A 19 58.76 -6.02 20.46
N LEU A 20 57.57 -6.59 20.77
CA LEU A 20 56.31 -5.92 20.58
C LEU A 20 56.19 -4.63 21.42
N ILE A 21 56.63 -4.69 22.69
CA ILE A 21 56.61 -3.53 23.60
C ILE A 21 57.64 -2.47 23.11
N LEU A 22 58.80 -2.88 22.63
CA LEU A 22 59.81 -1.96 22.08
C LEU A 22 59.30 -1.28 20.81
N LYS A 23 58.68 -2.01 19.87
CA LYS A 23 58.06 -1.45 18.66
C LYS A 23 56.94 -0.46 19.00
N ILE A 24 56.07 -0.77 19.98
CA ILE A 24 55.06 0.15 20.43
C ILE A 24 55.66 1.43 21.01
N LYS A 25 56.76 1.31 21.78
CA LYS A 25 57.49 2.46 22.35
C LYS A 25 58.11 3.33 21.27
N GLU A 26 58.72 2.72 20.23
CA GLU A 26 59.26 3.44 19.08
C GLU A 26 58.21 4.18 18.28
N TRP A 27 57.03 3.53 18.03
CA TRP A 27 55.87 4.17 17.39
C TRP A 27 55.36 5.34 18.20
N TYR A 28 55.26 5.20 19.53
CA TYR A 28 54.85 6.28 20.39
C TYR A 28 55.80 7.48 20.39
N GLN A 29 57.11 7.22 20.40
CA GLN A 29 58.14 8.26 20.28
C GLN A 29 58.11 8.94 18.90
N PHE A 30 57.90 8.18 17.82
CA PHE A 30 57.74 8.72 16.47
C PHE A 30 56.49 9.63 16.40
N LEU A 31 55.34 9.20 16.94
CA LEU A 31 54.14 10.03 17.01
C LEU A 31 54.36 11.32 17.79
N LEU A 32 55.08 11.23 18.94
CA LEU A 32 55.42 12.43 19.73
C LEU A 32 56.37 13.37 19.00
N THR A 33 57.26 12.86 18.19
CA THR A 33 58.19 13.67 17.39
C THR A 33 57.45 14.43 16.28
N GLN A 34 56.39 13.80 15.70
CA GLN A 34 55.58 14.37 14.61
C GLN A 34 54.31 15.06 15.10
N TRP A 35 54.17 15.38 16.41
CA TRP A 35 52.99 15.93 17.01
C TRP A 35 52.42 17.19 16.31
N LYS A 36 53.37 18.08 15.80
CA LYS A 36 53.01 19.29 15.09
C LYS A 36 52.25 18.99 13.78
N LEU A 37 52.69 17.96 13.05
CA LEU A 37 52.09 17.53 11.80
C LEU A 37 50.75 16.87 12.06
N ILE A 38 50.61 16.10 13.14
CA ILE A 38 49.35 15.45 13.55
C ILE A 38 48.30 16.54 13.93
N ILE A 39 48.74 17.54 14.72
CA ILE A 39 47.85 18.67 15.07
C ILE A 39 47.44 19.47 13.84
N LEU A 40 48.38 19.76 12.93
CA LEU A 40 48.08 20.48 11.71
C LEU A 40 47.02 19.73 10.86
N MET A 41 47.21 18.41 10.66
CA MET A 41 46.23 17.59 9.92
C MET A 41 44.91 17.48 10.65
N GLY A 42 44.91 17.40 12.00
CA GLY A 42 43.71 17.43 12.83
C GLY A 42 42.94 18.73 12.68
N VAL A 43 43.61 19.87 12.67
CA VAL A 43 42.96 21.18 12.47
C VAL A 43 42.36 21.28 11.05
N ILE A 44 43.11 20.87 10.02
CA ILE A 44 42.62 20.87 8.64
C ILE A 44 41.38 19.98 8.51
N GLY A 45 41.44 18.75 9.02
CA GLY A 45 40.31 17.83 9.03
C GLY A 45 39.13 18.35 9.84
N GLY A 46 39.39 18.99 10.98
CA GLY A 46 38.39 19.65 11.81
C GLY A 46 37.66 20.79 11.09
N VAL A 47 38.42 21.66 10.42
CA VAL A 47 37.86 22.77 9.64
C VAL A 47 37.00 22.27 8.47
N ILE A 48 37.47 21.25 7.76
CA ILE A 48 36.70 20.63 6.65
C ILE A 48 35.42 19.98 7.20
N GLY A 49 35.51 19.20 8.27
CA GLY A 49 34.38 18.54 8.91
C GLY A 49 33.36 19.54 9.48
N PHE A 50 33.86 20.60 10.13
CA PHE A 50 32.98 21.65 10.66
C PHE A 50 32.26 22.42 9.54
N THR A 51 32.99 22.76 8.47
CA THR A 51 32.43 23.45 7.30
C THR A 51 31.34 22.58 6.65
N TYR A 52 31.60 21.30 6.46
CA TYR A 52 30.62 20.35 5.93
C TYR A 52 29.37 20.27 6.83
N ALA A 53 29.54 20.08 8.13
CA ALA A 53 28.44 20.01 9.09
C ALA A 53 27.60 21.30 9.15
N TYR A 54 28.27 22.46 9.05
CA TYR A 54 27.61 23.76 9.09
C TYR A 54 26.70 24.03 7.87
N PHE A 55 27.09 23.51 6.70
CA PHE A 55 26.28 23.64 5.47
C PHE A 55 25.20 22.58 5.32
N GLN A 56 25.18 21.57 6.19
CA GLN A 56 24.17 20.53 6.12
C GLN A 56 22.80 21.07 6.62
N LYS A 57 21.78 20.99 5.75
CA LYS A 57 20.43 21.43 6.10
C LYS A 57 19.82 20.46 7.13
N PRO A 58 19.13 20.94 8.16
CA PRO A 58 18.43 20.07 9.11
C PRO A 58 17.36 19.25 8.38
N THR A 59 17.21 18.00 8.75
CA THR A 59 16.14 17.11 8.27
C THR A 59 15.15 16.85 9.38
N TYR A 60 13.86 17.02 9.09
CA TYR A 60 12.76 16.77 10.00
C TYR A 60 12.09 15.46 9.61
N LYS A 61 11.83 14.62 10.60
CA LYS A 61 11.15 13.34 10.42
C LYS A 61 9.76 13.40 11.04
N ALA A 62 8.73 13.36 10.22
CA ALA A 62 7.37 13.17 10.67
C ALA A 62 7.05 11.67 10.69
N THR A 63 6.44 11.19 11.78
CA THR A 63 6.04 9.79 11.91
C THR A 63 4.58 9.73 12.36
N LEU A 64 3.77 8.99 11.61
CA LEU A 64 2.38 8.71 11.92
C LEU A 64 2.18 7.20 11.94
N THR A 65 1.53 6.71 13.00
CA THR A 65 1.18 5.30 13.14
C THR A 65 -0.32 5.15 13.24
N PHE A 66 -0.87 4.15 12.56
CA PHE A 66 -2.29 3.82 12.62
C PHE A 66 -2.49 2.30 12.61
N ALA A 67 -3.54 1.86 13.28
CA ALA A 67 -3.96 0.47 13.28
C ALA A 67 -4.94 0.22 12.12
N MET A 68 -4.75 -0.89 11.42
CA MET A 68 -5.76 -1.39 10.51
C MET A 68 -6.66 -2.36 11.26
N GLU A 69 -7.97 -2.20 11.10
CA GLU A 69 -8.91 -3.20 11.53
C GLU A 69 -8.91 -4.32 10.46
N GLU A 70 -8.33 -5.46 10.81
CA GLU A 70 -8.48 -6.67 10.00
C GLU A 70 -9.90 -7.19 10.25
N GLU A 71 -10.72 -7.22 9.21
CA GLU A 71 -11.93 -8.03 9.22
C GLU A 71 -11.49 -9.49 9.47
N LYS A 72 -11.47 -9.88 10.75
CA LYS A 72 -11.41 -11.29 11.11
C LYS A 72 -12.63 -11.90 10.44
N SER A 73 -12.42 -12.71 9.41
CA SER A 73 -13.41 -13.60 8.86
C SER A 73 -13.99 -14.39 10.03
N GLY A 74 -15.10 -13.88 10.59
CA GLY A 74 -15.75 -14.42 11.75
C GLY A 74 -16.14 -15.88 11.46
N GLY A 75 -15.39 -16.79 12.02
CA GLY A 75 -15.72 -18.21 12.01
C GLY A 75 -17.00 -18.41 12.81
N GLY A 76 -18.13 -18.57 12.12
CA GLY A 76 -19.39 -18.94 12.74
C GLY A 76 -20.57 -18.64 11.82
N GLY A 77 -21.08 -19.65 11.12
CA GLY A 77 -22.34 -19.57 10.35
C GLY A 77 -22.26 -18.92 8.96
N LEU A 78 -21.38 -17.93 8.77
CA LEU A 78 -21.24 -17.21 7.50
C LEU A 78 -20.40 -17.98 6.47
N SER A 79 -19.53 -18.90 6.90
CA SER A 79 -18.68 -19.71 6.01
C SER A 79 -19.47 -20.62 5.06
N GLY A 80 -20.63 -21.09 5.48
CA GLY A 80 -21.54 -21.87 4.62
C GLY A 80 -22.21 -21.02 3.54
N ALA A 81 -22.64 -19.81 3.91
CA ALA A 81 -23.23 -18.85 2.97
C ALA A 81 -22.20 -18.29 1.98
N LEU A 82 -20.97 -18.03 2.45
CA LEU A 82 -19.83 -17.63 1.61
C LEU A 82 -19.40 -18.74 0.64
N GLY A 83 -19.45 -20.01 1.06
CA GLY A 83 -19.18 -21.17 0.20
C GLY A 83 -20.21 -21.29 -0.94
N LEU A 84 -21.47 -21.05 -0.67
CA LEU A 84 -22.53 -21.04 -1.71
C LEU A 84 -22.41 -19.82 -2.63
N ALA A 85 -22.09 -18.65 -2.09
CA ALA A 85 -21.88 -17.44 -2.89
C ALA A 85 -20.67 -17.58 -3.83
N SER A 86 -19.58 -18.18 -3.37
CA SER A 86 -18.41 -18.46 -4.21
C SER A 86 -18.69 -19.48 -5.30
N SER A 87 -19.55 -20.48 -5.05
CA SER A 87 -19.97 -21.45 -6.06
C SER A 87 -20.84 -20.84 -7.17
N LEU A 88 -21.50 -19.70 -6.86
CA LEU A 88 -22.27 -18.90 -7.81
C LEU A 88 -21.40 -17.81 -8.51
N GLY A 89 -20.10 -17.85 -8.31
CA GLY A 89 -19.16 -16.87 -8.91
C GLY A 89 -19.16 -15.51 -8.24
N ILE A 90 -19.81 -15.37 -7.07
CA ILE A 90 -19.84 -14.12 -6.30
C ILE A 90 -18.63 -14.11 -5.36
N ASP A 91 -17.58 -13.45 -5.76
CA ASP A 91 -16.43 -13.18 -4.88
C ASP A 91 -16.78 -12.10 -3.86
N LEU A 92 -17.29 -12.52 -2.71
CA LEU A 92 -17.59 -11.65 -1.57
C LEU A 92 -16.32 -11.20 -0.81
N GLY A 93 -15.14 -11.44 -1.38
CA GLY A 93 -13.90 -10.83 -0.90
C GLY A 93 -13.23 -11.53 0.27
N SER A 94 -13.41 -12.82 0.42
CA SER A 94 -12.70 -13.65 1.42
C SER A 94 -11.27 -14.05 1.00
N SER A 95 -10.62 -13.28 0.12
CA SER A 95 -9.20 -13.55 -0.12
C SER A 95 -8.35 -12.82 0.92
N ALA A 96 -7.59 -13.57 1.69
CA ALA A 96 -6.55 -13.10 2.62
C ALA A 96 -5.43 -12.25 1.97
N GLY A 97 -5.69 -11.63 0.83
CA GLY A 97 -4.77 -10.86 0.00
C GLY A 97 -5.42 -9.70 -0.74
N GLY A 98 -6.51 -9.11 -0.23
CA GLY A 98 -7.14 -7.91 -0.84
C GLY A 98 -6.15 -6.75 -0.99
N ALA A 99 -6.47 -5.77 -1.86
CA ALA A 99 -5.64 -4.58 -2.13
C ALA A 99 -5.22 -3.82 -0.86
N PHE A 100 -5.91 -4.04 0.24
CA PHE A 100 -5.67 -3.39 1.54
C PHE A 100 -5.08 -4.34 2.60
N ALA A 101 -4.65 -5.54 2.24
CA ALA A 101 -3.89 -6.40 3.14
C ALA A 101 -2.48 -5.81 3.34
N GLY A 102 -1.97 -5.81 4.56
CA GLY A 102 -0.69 -5.25 5.02
C GLY A 102 0.32 -4.81 3.96
N SER A 103 0.97 -5.75 3.27
CA SER A 103 1.97 -5.42 2.24
C SER A 103 1.39 -4.67 1.02
N ASN A 104 0.17 -5.02 0.60
CA ASN A 104 -0.46 -4.37 -0.55
C ASN A 104 -0.85 -2.92 -0.22
N LEU A 105 -1.28 -2.66 1.02
CA LEU A 105 -1.57 -1.31 1.47
C LEU A 105 -0.31 -0.45 1.53
N ILE A 106 0.82 -1.01 1.96
CA ILE A 106 2.12 -0.32 1.92
C ILE A 106 2.46 0.13 0.49
N GLU A 107 2.34 -0.77 -0.48
CA GLU A 107 2.59 -0.43 -1.89
C GLU A 107 1.55 0.54 -2.46
N LEU A 108 0.30 0.40 -2.04
CA LEU A 108 -0.76 1.33 -2.43
C LEU A 108 -0.48 2.76 -1.94
N MET A 109 -0.03 2.93 -0.70
CA MET A 109 0.35 4.23 -0.13
C MET A 109 1.52 4.87 -0.86
N LYS A 110 2.45 4.07 -1.36
CA LYS A 110 3.59 4.51 -2.19
C LYS A 110 3.20 4.70 -3.65
N SER A 111 1.98 4.32 -4.03
CA SER A 111 1.55 4.42 -5.43
C SER A 111 1.53 5.87 -5.89
N ARG A 112 1.88 6.05 -7.17
CA ARG A 112 1.86 7.35 -7.83
C ARG A 112 0.53 8.07 -7.62
N LYS A 113 -0.60 7.35 -7.71
CA LYS A 113 -1.95 7.90 -7.58
C LYS A 113 -2.17 8.59 -6.22
N LEU A 114 -1.85 7.90 -5.12
CA LEU A 114 -2.06 8.45 -3.78
C LEU A 114 -1.06 9.56 -3.45
N VAL A 115 0.21 9.36 -3.79
CA VAL A 115 1.25 10.38 -3.55
C VAL A 115 0.97 11.66 -4.34
N GLU A 116 0.55 11.57 -5.60
CA GLU A 116 0.19 12.75 -6.39
C GLU A 116 -1.10 13.41 -5.89
N LYS A 117 -2.11 12.63 -5.46
CA LYS A 117 -3.30 13.18 -4.82
C LYS A 117 -2.94 13.94 -3.55
N THR A 118 -2.09 13.37 -2.70
CA THR A 118 -1.54 14.05 -1.51
C THR A 118 -0.81 15.34 -1.87
N LEU A 119 0.01 15.34 -2.92
CA LEU A 119 0.74 16.53 -3.37
C LEU A 119 -0.18 17.65 -3.86
N LEU A 120 -1.35 17.33 -4.38
CA LEU A 120 -2.35 18.31 -4.82
C LEU A 120 -3.25 18.82 -3.70
N SER A 121 -3.21 18.19 -2.52
CA SER A 121 -3.99 18.62 -1.37
C SER A 121 -3.48 19.94 -0.78
N PRO A 122 -4.34 20.72 -0.10
CA PRO A 122 -4.00 22.04 0.39
C PRO A 122 -3.07 22.02 1.60
N ILE A 123 -2.17 22.99 1.66
CA ILE A 123 -1.41 23.36 2.85
C ILE A 123 -1.51 24.88 3.10
N THR A 124 -1.71 25.27 4.35
CA THR A 124 -1.71 26.69 4.74
C THR A 124 -0.47 27.02 5.53
N VAL A 125 0.36 27.91 4.98
CA VAL A 125 1.60 28.38 5.58
C VAL A 125 1.61 29.89 5.57
N ASN A 126 1.79 30.50 6.73
CA ASN A 126 1.84 31.96 6.89
C ASN A 126 0.63 32.71 6.27
N GLY A 127 -0.56 32.13 6.37
CA GLY A 127 -1.79 32.71 5.81
C GLY A 127 -1.99 32.50 4.30
N LYS A 128 -1.03 31.89 3.60
CA LYS A 128 -1.14 31.52 2.19
C LYS A 128 -1.53 30.05 2.07
N THR A 129 -2.63 29.77 1.38
CA THR A 129 -3.06 28.40 1.07
C THR A 129 -2.65 28.05 -0.36
N GLN A 130 -1.94 26.93 -0.51
CA GLN A 130 -1.46 26.43 -1.79
C GLN A 130 -1.42 24.89 -1.77
N SER A 131 -1.14 24.24 -2.91
CA SER A 131 -0.97 22.78 -2.91
C SER A 131 0.37 22.39 -2.26
N LEU A 132 0.44 21.18 -1.71
CA LEU A 132 1.70 20.62 -1.20
C LEU A 132 2.78 20.54 -2.29
N ALA A 133 2.40 20.30 -3.57
CA ALA A 133 3.33 20.29 -4.69
C ALA A 133 3.97 21.68 -4.91
N ASP A 134 3.15 22.74 -4.95
CA ASP A 134 3.68 24.10 -5.11
C ASP A 134 4.53 24.52 -3.93
N TYR A 135 4.14 24.15 -2.71
CA TYR A 135 4.94 24.40 -1.51
C TYR A 135 6.26 23.64 -1.53
N TYR A 136 6.27 22.38 -2.01
CA TYR A 136 7.48 21.58 -2.20
C TYR A 136 8.47 22.25 -3.15
N LEU A 137 7.97 22.74 -4.28
CA LEU A 137 8.78 23.47 -5.27
C LEU A 137 9.30 24.81 -4.74
N GLU A 138 8.55 25.48 -3.86
CA GLU A 138 8.91 26.77 -3.27
C GLU A 138 10.06 26.61 -2.27
N PHE A 139 9.94 25.75 -1.24
CA PHE A 139 10.97 25.63 -0.22
C PHE A 139 12.23 24.89 -0.69
N ASN A 140 12.13 24.06 -1.72
CA ASN A 140 13.30 23.48 -2.39
C ASN A 140 13.91 24.38 -3.45
N GLU A 141 13.36 25.58 -3.64
CA GLU A 141 13.84 26.58 -4.61
C GLU A 141 13.89 26.08 -6.07
N VAL A 142 13.16 25.01 -6.40
CA VAL A 142 13.17 24.41 -7.74
C VAL A 142 12.70 25.39 -8.81
N LYS A 143 11.78 26.30 -8.46
CA LYS A 143 11.24 27.32 -9.36
C LYS A 143 12.26 28.37 -9.77
N LYS A 144 13.35 28.60 -9.01
CA LYS A 144 14.37 29.60 -9.34
C LYS A 144 15.04 29.38 -10.71
N GLY A 145 15.16 28.13 -11.17
CA GLY A 145 15.72 27.80 -12.47
C GLY A 145 14.70 27.73 -13.62
N TRP A 146 13.42 28.02 -13.35
CA TRP A 146 12.37 27.88 -14.37
C TRP A 146 12.16 29.15 -15.19
N ASP A 147 12.55 30.31 -14.66
CA ASP A 147 12.41 31.60 -15.38
C ASP A 147 13.22 31.63 -16.68
N GLU A 148 14.32 30.88 -16.73
CA GLU A 148 15.17 30.72 -17.92
C GLU A 148 14.63 29.69 -18.92
N LYS A 149 13.61 28.89 -18.54
CA LYS A 149 13.05 27.80 -19.34
C LYS A 149 11.62 28.14 -19.80
N PRO A 150 11.40 28.56 -21.05
CA PRO A 150 10.08 29.01 -21.53
C PRO A 150 8.96 27.98 -21.29
N LEU A 151 9.28 26.68 -21.34
CA LEU A 151 8.31 25.59 -21.15
C LEU A 151 7.88 25.38 -19.68
N LEU A 152 8.65 25.89 -18.72
CA LEU A 152 8.38 25.71 -17.29
C LEU A 152 7.86 27.00 -16.64
N LYS A 153 7.93 28.11 -17.36
CA LYS A 153 7.47 29.41 -16.88
C LYS A 153 5.96 29.37 -16.62
N GLY A 154 5.55 29.67 -15.40
CA GLY A 154 4.13 29.71 -15.01
C GLY A 154 3.52 28.36 -14.67
N VAL A 155 4.29 27.26 -14.62
CA VAL A 155 3.77 25.98 -14.15
C VAL A 155 3.43 26.08 -12.66
N ASN A 156 2.19 25.78 -12.32
CA ASN A 156 1.66 25.72 -10.98
C ASN A 156 0.74 24.49 -10.80
N PHE A 157 0.45 24.15 -9.58
CA PHE A 157 -0.41 23.03 -9.22
C PHE A 157 -1.57 23.55 -8.37
N PRO A 158 -2.74 23.82 -8.98
CA PRO A 158 -3.92 24.25 -8.23
C PRO A 158 -4.32 23.19 -7.19
N ILE A 159 -4.92 23.64 -6.09
CA ILE A 159 -5.44 22.77 -5.04
C ILE A 159 -6.53 21.86 -5.63
N ASP A 160 -6.50 20.58 -5.29
CA ASP A 160 -7.45 19.56 -5.73
C ASP A 160 -7.66 19.51 -7.26
N ALA A 161 -6.63 19.90 -8.01
CA ALA A 161 -6.69 19.94 -9.46
C ALA A 161 -6.90 18.53 -10.04
N ASP A 162 -7.77 18.48 -11.04
CA ASP A 162 -8.00 17.27 -11.83
C ASP A 162 -6.74 16.95 -12.66
N ARG A 163 -6.08 15.86 -12.29
CA ARG A 163 -4.86 15.41 -12.94
C ARG A 163 -5.03 15.12 -14.44
N GLU A 164 -6.23 14.71 -14.88
CA GLU A 164 -6.50 14.41 -16.29
C GLU A 164 -6.42 15.66 -17.19
N LYS A 165 -6.51 16.86 -16.58
CA LYS A 165 -6.41 18.15 -17.27
C LYS A 165 -5.00 18.72 -17.29
N PHE A 166 -4.00 18.02 -16.73
CA PHE A 166 -2.64 18.49 -16.67
C PHE A 166 -1.97 18.42 -18.05
N ASN A 167 -1.15 19.44 -18.31
CA ASN A 167 -0.27 19.41 -19.46
C ASN A 167 0.93 18.48 -19.22
N LEU A 168 1.68 18.17 -20.27
CA LEU A 168 2.83 17.25 -20.20
C LEU A 168 3.90 17.73 -19.20
N GLN A 169 4.10 19.02 -19.07
CA GLN A 169 5.07 19.62 -18.15
C GLN A 169 4.64 19.42 -16.70
N GLN A 170 3.38 19.70 -16.38
CA GLN A 170 2.82 19.47 -15.04
C GLN A 170 2.89 17.98 -14.68
N ASP A 171 2.50 17.08 -15.59
CA ASP A 171 2.55 15.63 -15.33
C ASP A 171 3.98 15.16 -15.11
N SER A 172 4.95 15.63 -15.88
CA SER A 172 6.36 15.27 -15.77
C SER A 172 6.96 15.74 -14.44
N ILE A 173 6.67 16.99 -14.03
CA ILE A 173 7.17 17.56 -12.78
C ILE A 173 6.55 16.82 -11.57
N LEU A 174 5.22 16.65 -11.56
CA LEU A 174 4.52 15.98 -10.48
C LEU A 174 4.99 14.53 -10.32
N LYS A 175 5.19 13.82 -11.45
CA LYS A 175 5.80 12.49 -11.47
C LYS A 175 7.23 12.49 -10.91
N GLY A 176 8.03 13.50 -11.27
CA GLY A 176 9.39 13.65 -10.74
C GLY A 176 9.40 13.80 -9.22
N ILE A 177 8.55 14.70 -8.68
CA ILE A 177 8.39 14.91 -7.25
C ILE A 177 7.91 13.63 -6.55
N SER A 178 6.83 13.01 -7.04
CA SER A 178 6.27 11.81 -6.42
C SER A 178 7.25 10.64 -6.40
N THR A 179 7.98 10.43 -7.50
CA THR A 179 8.99 9.37 -7.59
C THR A 179 10.18 9.64 -6.66
N GLY A 180 10.63 10.90 -6.58
CA GLY A 180 11.68 11.31 -5.66
C GLY A 180 11.30 11.06 -4.22
N LEU A 181 10.13 11.55 -3.79
CA LEU A 181 9.63 11.38 -2.43
C LEU A 181 9.52 9.90 -2.02
N VAL A 182 8.93 9.07 -2.87
CA VAL A 182 8.78 7.63 -2.57
C VAL A 182 10.13 6.91 -2.49
N LYS A 183 11.13 7.36 -3.25
CA LYS A 183 12.44 6.72 -3.28
C LYS A 183 13.32 7.07 -2.08
N THR A 184 13.26 8.30 -1.59
CA THR A 184 14.22 8.83 -0.59
C THR A 184 13.58 9.27 0.72
N ASP A 185 12.38 9.83 0.67
CA ASP A 185 11.83 10.62 1.76
C ASP A 185 10.64 9.97 2.47
N VAL A 186 9.87 9.12 1.76
CA VAL A 186 8.68 8.46 2.30
C VAL A 186 8.95 6.98 2.56
N VAL A 187 8.90 6.60 3.82
CA VAL A 187 9.00 5.19 4.23
C VAL A 187 7.68 4.76 4.84
N VAL A 188 7.03 3.78 4.21
CA VAL A 188 5.85 3.12 4.77
C VAL A 188 6.25 1.71 5.15
N SER A 189 6.01 1.34 6.40
CA SER A 189 6.41 0.05 6.93
C SER A 189 5.40 -0.49 7.95
N GLN A 190 5.39 -1.80 8.09
CA GLN A 190 4.70 -2.48 9.18
C GLN A 190 5.75 -2.85 10.24
N LYS A 191 5.61 -2.30 11.44
CA LYS A 191 6.62 -2.43 12.50
C LYS A 191 6.80 -3.87 12.98
N ASP A 192 5.73 -4.64 13.00
CA ASP A 192 5.75 -6.07 13.29
C ASP A 192 4.69 -6.75 12.40
N LYS A 193 5.10 -7.81 11.69
CA LYS A 193 4.19 -8.60 10.82
C LYS A 193 3.04 -9.27 11.57
N LYS A 194 3.11 -9.36 12.91
CA LYS A 194 2.08 -9.96 13.77
C LYS A 194 1.00 -8.96 14.21
N ILE A 195 1.24 -7.67 14.03
CA ILE A 195 0.31 -6.61 14.43
C ILE A 195 -0.06 -5.76 13.23
N SER A 196 -1.35 -5.43 13.12
CA SER A 196 -1.89 -4.64 12.01
C SER A 196 -1.64 -3.13 12.19
N ILE A 197 -0.43 -2.77 12.69
CA ILE A 197 -0.02 -1.36 12.85
C ILE A 197 0.95 -0.99 11.73
N LEU A 198 0.57 0.02 10.96
CA LEU A 198 1.41 0.63 9.93
C LEU A 198 2.02 1.94 10.44
N SER A 199 3.22 2.23 9.98
CA SER A 199 3.93 3.48 10.22
C SER A 199 4.26 4.15 8.90
N ILE A 200 3.91 5.41 8.78
CA ILE A 200 4.35 6.31 7.71
C ILE A 200 5.41 7.21 8.30
N GLU A 201 6.57 7.28 7.67
CA GLU A 201 7.65 8.18 8.02
C GLU A 201 7.97 9.05 6.81
N VAL A 202 8.03 10.35 7.03
CA VAL A 202 8.34 11.33 5.98
C VAL A 202 9.51 12.18 6.44
N ASN A 203 10.60 12.15 5.68
CA ASN A 203 11.77 12.98 5.91
C ASN A 203 11.74 14.20 4.99
N SER A 204 12.00 15.40 5.51
CA SER A 204 12.06 16.61 4.71
C SER A 204 12.93 17.64 5.38
N THR A 205 13.49 18.58 4.59
CA THR A 205 14.14 19.77 5.12
C THR A 205 13.17 20.82 5.66
N ASN A 206 11.86 20.58 5.47
CA ASN A 206 10.79 21.47 5.95
C ASN A 206 9.82 20.69 6.86
N GLU A 207 9.75 21.11 8.12
CA GLU A 207 8.93 20.47 9.16
C GLU A 207 7.43 20.46 8.80
N LYS A 208 6.91 21.62 8.36
CA LYS A 208 5.47 21.75 8.03
C LYS A 208 5.10 20.85 6.86
N PHE A 209 5.96 20.76 5.85
CA PHE A 209 5.76 19.86 4.72
C PHE A 209 5.76 18.41 5.19
N ALA A 210 6.77 17.97 5.95
CA ALA A 210 6.87 16.59 6.44
C ALA A 210 5.62 16.18 7.22
N LYS A 211 5.19 17.02 8.17
CA LYS A 211 3.99 16.78 8.97
C LYS A 211 2.73 16.70 8.12
N THR A 212 2.44 17.75 7.35
CA THR A 212 1.20 17.84 6.56
C THR A 212 1.14 16.75 5.51
N PHE A 213 2.25 16.46 4.82
CA PHE A 213 2.30 15.39 3.83
C PHE A 213 2.02 14.03 4.47
N CYS A 214 2.61 13.73 5.64
CA CYS A 214 2.40 12.49 6.37
C CYS A 214 0.92 12.30 6.78
N GLU A 215 0.32 13.34 7.37
CA GLU A 215 -1.08 13.35 7.79
C GLU A 215 -2.03 13.24 6.59
N THR A 216 -1.78 13.99 5.53
CA THR A 216 -2.60 13.98 4.31
C THR A 216 -2.50 12.64 3.57
N LEU A 217 -1.31 12.03 3.49
CA LEU A 217 -1.15 10.73 2.86
C LEU A 217 -1.97 9.64 3.59
N ALA A 218 -1.98 9.68 4.92
CA ALA A 218 -2.81 8.78 5.72
C ALA A 218 -4.30 9.02 5.48
N PHE A 219 -4.73 10.29 5.44
CA PHE A 219 -6.11 10.68 5.18
C PHE A 219 -6.57 10.25 3.79
N GLU A 220 -5.81 10.58 2.73
CA GLU A 220 -6.13 10.20 1.35
C GLU A 220 -6.17 8.68 1.15
N THR A 221 -5.32 7.95 1.87
CA THR A 221 -5.35 6.49 1.86
C THR A 221 -6.62 5.96 2.51
N SER A 222 -7.04 6.54 3.63
CA SER A 222 -8.28 6.18 4.32
C SER A 222 -9.51 6.46 3.45
N GLU A 223 -9.58 7.65 2.83
CA GLU A 223 -10.65 8.01 1.91
C GLU A 223 -10.71 7.04 0.71
N TYR A 224 -9.57 6.72 0.12
CA TYR A 224 -9.50 5.76 -0.97
C TYR A 224 -9.96 4.36 -0.55
N TYR A 225 -9.61 3.95 0.66
CA TYR A 225 -10.09 2.68 1.24
C TYR A 225 -11.62 2.66 1.35
N VAL A 226 -12.20 3.70 1.94
CA VAL A 226 -13.65 3.82 2.12
C VAL A 226 -14.36 3.84 0.75
N GLU A 227 -13.83 4.59 -0.21
CA GLU A 227 -14.37 4.65 -1.58
C GLU A 227 -14.43 3.27 -2.23
N ILE A 228 -13.31 2.53 -2.21
CA ILE A 228 -13.23 1.20 -2.84
C ILE A 228 -14.13 0.19 -2.13
N LYS A 229 -14.14 0.18 -0.79
CA LYS A 229 -15.01 -0.71 -0.01
C LYS A 229 -16.49 -0.42 -0.28
N SER A 230 -16.89 0.86 -0.22
CA SER A 230 -18.27 1.27 -0.50
C SER A 230 -18.70 0.95 -1.93
N LYS A 231 -17.81 1.16 -2.91
CA LYS A 231 -18.09 0.80 -4.30
C LYS A 231 -18.29 -0.71 -4.46
N LYS A 232 -17.41 -1.51 -3.86
CA LYS A 232 -17.52 -2.98 -3.90
C LYS A 232 -18.81 -3.45 -3.22
N ALA A 233 -19.13 -2.91 -2.05
CA ALA A 233 -20.36 -3.26 -1.33
C ALA A 233 -21.61 -2.94 -2.17
N ARG A 234 -21.67 -1.74 -2.78
CA ARG A 234 -22.80 -1.36 -3.67
C ARG A 234 -22.93 -2.28 -4.88
N MET A 235 -21.82 -2.62 -5.52
CA MET A 235 -21.82 -3.57 -6.65
C MET A 235 -22.31 -4.96 -6.22
N ASN A 236 -21.91 -5.45 -5.07
CA ASN A 236 -22.38 -6.74 -4.55
C ASN A 236 -23.90 -6.72 -4.29
N VAL A 237 -24.41 -5.67 -3.64
CA VAL A 237 -25.85 -5.50 -3.42
C VAL A 237 -26.61 -5.46 -4.75
N GLU A 238 -26.12 -4.73 -5.76
CA GLU A 238 -26.74 -4.68 -7.08
C GLU A 238 -26.80 -6.04 -7.76
N ILE A 239 -25.70 -6.81 -7.71
CA ILE A 239 -25.64 -8.17 -8.28
C ILE A 239 -26.61 -9.08 -7.56
N LEU A 240 -26.60 -9.11 -6.23
CA LEU A 240 -27.51 -9.93 -5.42
C LEU A 240 -28.98 -9.55 -5.66
N GLN A 241 -29.30 -8.26 -5.81
CA GLN A 241 -30.64 -7.81 -6.12
C GLN A 241 -31.11 -8.36 -7.47
N LYS A 242 -30.28 -8.21 -8.53
CA LYS A 242 -30.59 -8.75 -9.87
C LYS A 242 -30.82 -10.26 -9.86
N GLN A 243 -29.95 -11.00 -9.14
CA GLN A 243 -30.10 -12.45 -9.01
C GLN A 243 -31.37 -12.83 -8.26
N THR A 244 -31.67 -12.14 -7.15
CA THR A 244 -32.90 -12.36 -6.38
C THR A 244 -34.15 -12.13 -7.23
N ASP A 245 -34.18 -11.07 -8.03
CA ASP A 245 -35.30 -10.75 -8.90
C ASP A 245 -35.44 -11.78 -10.03
N SER A 246 -34.33 -12.29 -10.60
CA SER A 246 -34.33 -13.35 -11.61
C SER A 246 -34.90 -14.65 -11.05
N ILE A 247 -34.38 -15.13 -9.91
CA ILE A 247 -34.86 -16.37 -9.28
C ILE A 247 -36.34 -16.25 -8.84
N ARG A 248 -36.78 -15.06 -8.38
CA ARG A 248 -38.17 -14.81 -8.06
C ARG A 248 -39.08 -14.95 -9.30
N ALA A 249 -38.65 -14.44 -10.44
CA ALA A 249 -39.37 -14.56 -11.70
C ALA A 249 -39.45 -16.03 -12.16
N GLU A 250 -38.34 -16.75 -12.05
CA GLU A 250 -38.29 -18.19 -12.38
C GLU A 250 -39.16 -19.01 -11.44
N LEU A 251 -39.15 -18.72 -10.13
CA LEU A 251 -40.03 -19.39 -9.15
C LEU A 251 -41.49 -19.17 -9.51
N ASN A 252 -41.90 -17.93 -9.81
CA ASN A 252 -43.29 -17.64 -10.21
C ASN A 252 -43.67 -18.38 -11.50
N SER A 253 -42.78 -18.47 -12.47
CA SER A 253 -42.97 -19.24 -13.70
C SER A 253 -43.08 -20.73 -13.42
N ALA A 254 -42.25 -21.28 -12.52
CA ALA A 254 -42.32 -22.67 -12.13
C ALA A 254 -43.63 -23.03 -11.40
N ILE A 255 -44.09 -22.17 -10.48
CA ILE A 255 -45.38 -22.30 -9.77
C ILE A 255 -46.55 -22.32 -10.77
N THR A 256 -46.58 -21.36 -11.70
CA THR A 256 -47.60 -21.30 -12.76
C THR A 256 -47.54 -22.59 -13.63
N GLY A 257 -46.31 -23.07 -13.93
CA GLY A 257 -46.14 -24.29 -14.70
C GLY A 257 -46.60 -25.55 -13.98
N VAL A 258 -46.47 -25.62 -12.63
CA VAL A 258 -47.07 -26.73 -11.82
C VAL A 258 -48.58 -26.68 -11.93
N ALA A 259 -49.22 -25.53 -11.77
CA ALA A 259 -50.67 -25.37 -11.85
C ALA A 259 -51.19 -25.81 -13.24
N THR A 260 -50.56 -25.31 -14.30
CA THR A 260 -50.91 -25.66 -15.70
C THR A 260 -50.74 -27.18 -15.96
N ALA A 261 -49.65 -27.76 -15.43
CA ALA A 261 -49.44 -29.23 -15.58
C ALA A 261 -50.51 -30.04 -14.80
N ALA A 262 -50.95 -29.54 -13.64
CA ALA A 262 -52.00 -30.15 -12.84
C ALA A 262 -53.34 -30.12 -13.57
N ASP A 263 -53.72 -28.99 -14.15
CA ASP A 263 -54.95 -28.83 -14.93
C ASP A 263 -54.99 -29.75 -16.15
N ASN A 264 -53.86 -29.90 -16.85
CA ASN A 264 -53.72 -30.74 -18.03
C ASN A 264 -53.79 -32.24 -17.73
N VAL A 265 -53.66 -32.68 -16.49
CA VAL A 265 -53.70 -34.08 -16.09
C VAL A 265 -54.91 -34.48 -15.24
N PHE A 266 -55.82 -33.53 -14.99
CA PHE A 266 -56.99 -33.73 -14.10
C PHE A 266 -57.84 -34.93 -14.49
N ASN A 267 -58.04 -35.23 -15.78
CA ASN A 267 -58.85 -36.38 -16.27
C ASN A 267 -57.99 -37.48 -16.92
N LEU A 268 -56.70 -37.57 -16.65
CA LEU A 268 -55.84 -38.58 -17.25
C LEU A 268 -55.87 -39.92 -16.49
N ASN A 269 -55.91 -41.01 -17.25
CA ASN A 269 -55.73 -42.39 -16.70
C ASN A 269 -54.44 -42.48 -15.87
N MET A 270 -54.50 -43.07 -14.69
CA MET A 270 -53.37 -43.24 -13.75
C MET A 270 -52.17 -43.96 -14.36
N ALA A 271 -52.36 -44.77 -15.40
CA ALA A 271 -51.27 -45.49 -16.09
C ALA A 271 -50.38 -44.59 -16.99
N MET A 272 -50.74 -43.30 -17.23
CA MET A 272 -49.99 -42.42 -18.12
C MET A 272 -48.93 -41.59 -17.36
N ASN A 273 -47.92 -42.27 -16.81
CA ASN A 273 -46.87 -41.61 -16.03
C ASN A 273 -46.04 -40.59 -16.81
N VAL A 274 -45.82 -40.81 -18.13
CA VAL A 274 -45.05 -39.89 -18.98
C VAL A 274 -45.69 -38.51 -19.08
N LYS A 275 -47.03 -38.43 -19.12
CA LYS A 275 -47.76 -37.15 -19.15
C LYS A 275 -47.77 -36.41 -17.83
N ARG A 276 -47.40 -37.06 -16.71
CA ARG A 276 -47.28 -36.46 -15.37
C ARG A 276 -45.86 -35.97 -15.08
N THR A 277 -44.84 -36.43 -15.84
CA THR A 277 -43.44 -36.07 -15.68
C THR A 277 -43.18 -34.54 -15.73
N PRO A 278 -43.83 -33.75 -16.64
CA PRO A 278 -43.65 -32.29 -16.64
C PRO A 278 -44.03 -31.61 -15.32
N GLY A 279 -45.13 -32.04 -14.70
CA GLY A 279 -45.55 -31.52 -13.38
C GLY A 279 -44.55 -31.83 -12.26
N ALA A 280 -44.04 -33.07 -12.23
CA ALA A 280 -43.02 -33.46 -11.27
C ALA A 280 -41.72 -32.70 -11.43
N ARG A 281 -41.24 -32.44 -12.67
CA ARG A 281 -40.06 -31.61 -12.95
C ARG A 281 -40.27 -30.16 -12.45
N ARG A 282 -41.42 -29.57 -12.76
CA ARG A 282 -41.76 -28.21 -12.31
C ARG A 282 -41.82 -28.11 -10.78
N GLN A 283 -42.22 -29.15 -10.09
CA GLN A 283 -42.26 -29.20 -8.64
C GLN A 283 -40.81 -29.21 -8.04
N VAL A 284 -39.88 -29.91 -8.69
CA VAL A 284 -38.46 -29.85 -8.33
C VAL A 284 -37.89 -28.46 -8.57
N ASP A 285 -38.24 -27.81 -9.70
CA ASP A 285 -37.83 -26.44 -10.00
C ASP A 285 -38.33 -25.45 -8.94
N VAL A 286 -39.59 -25.60 -8.46
CA VAL A 286 -40.15 -24.76 -7.37
C VAL A 286 -39.37 -24.97 -6.08
N GLN A 287 -39.01 -26.18 -5.70
CA GLN A 287 -38.24 -26.45 -4.49
C GLN A 287 -36.83 -25.86 -4.59
N ALA A 288 -36.15 -26.07 -5.72
CA ALA A 288 -34.81 -25.56 -5.97
C ALA A 288 -34.79 -24.03 -5.95
N ASN A 289 -35.72 -23.38 -6.67
CA ASN A 289 -35.81 -21.93 -6.74
C ASN A 289 -36.21 -21.31 -5.39
N THR A 290 -37.04 -21.97 -4.59
CA THR A 290 -37.36 -21.54 -3.23
C THR A 290 -36.14 -21.54 -2.31
N ALA A 291 -35.35 -22.62 -2.35
CA ALA A 291 -34.11 -22.71 -1.57
C ALA A 291 -33.09 -21.66 -1.99
N MET A 292 -32.88 -21.47 -3.32
CA MET A 292 -32.02 -20.45 -3.86
C MET A 292 -32.49 -19.02 -3.49
N LEU A 293 -33.80 -18.75 -3.61
CA LEU A 293 -34.35 -17.44 -3.26
C LEU A 293 -34.15 -17.12 -1.78
N THR A 294 -34.37 -18.07 -0.88
CA THR A 294 -34.16 -17.89 0.56
C THR A 294 -32.71 -17.56 0.86
N SER A 295 -31.76 -18.28 0.24
CA SER A 295 -30.33 -18.01 0.40
C SER A 295 -29.94 -16.63 -0.15
N LEU A 296 -30.42 -16.26 -1.35
CA LEU A 296 -30.11 -14.97 -1.98
C LEU A 296 -30.70 -13.79 -1.20
N VAL A 297 -31.93 -13.90 -0.70
CA VAL A 297 -32.55 -12.84 0.14
C VAL A 297 -31.76 -12.67 1.43
N THR A 298 -31.35 -13.75 2.09
CA THR A 298 -30.53 -13.67 3.30
C THR A 298 -29.18 -12.98 3.03
N ASN A 299 -28.51 -13.37 1.93
CA ASN A 299 -27.24 -12.74 1.55
C ASN A 299 -27.41 -11.26 1.16
N LEU A 300 -28.48 -10.92 0.47
CA LEU A 300 -28.81 -9.53 0.11
C LEU A 300 -29.01 -8.66 1.34
N GLU A 301 -29.79 -9.13 2.32
CA GLU A 301 -30.03 -8.39 3.56
C GLU A 301 -28.73 -8.24 4.39
N MET A 302 -27.91 -9.30 4.47
CA MET A 302 -26.60 -9.21 5.11
C MET A 302 -25.69 -8.18 4.40
N SER A 303 -25.68 -8.18 3.06
CA SER A 303 -24.85 -7.24 2.28
C SER A 303 -25.33 -5.79 2.36
N LYS A 304 -26.59 -5.55 2.68
CA LYS A 304 -27.12 -4.20 2.92
C LYS A 304 -26.76 -3.67 4.32
N MET A 305 -26.48 -4.57 5.27
CA MET A 305 -26.13 -4.20 6.65
C MET A 305 -24.61 -4.04 6.84
N ALA A 306 -23.79 -4.55 5.93
CA ALA A 306 -22.33 -4.44 5.93
C ALA A 306 -21.84 -3.15 5.30
#